data_14bec38bef96b19567f6a2035eb48048
#
_entry.id   14bec38bef96b19567f6a2035eb48048
#
_cell.length_a   1.000
_cell.length_b   1.000
_cell.length_c   1.000
_cell.angle_alpha   90.00
_cell.angle_beta   90.00
_cell.angle_gamma   90.00
#
_symmetry.space_group_name_H-M   'P 1'
#
loop_
_entity.id
_entity.type
_entity.pdbx_description
1 polymer ?
#
loop_
_entity_poly.entity_id
_entity_poly.type
_entity_poly.pdbx_seq_one_letter_code
_entity_poly.pdbx_strand_id
1 'polypeptide(L)'
;MTVDVVVSNRPEIAAGGIARDDTSTAFYIRINALIDPSHTVLDLGAGRGGQLEGQQSYRRELGRLKGKVRRLAGCDVDPVVLSNPNLDDAEVLDGSGKLPYPDGTFDLIYSDWVIEHLHDPAAFAAEVRRVLKPGGWFCARTPNKWGYIALGARMVPERLEASILHRLQPGRQDRDVFPKRYRLNTLGAIKRAFPTSQWVNASFSMNATPAYFGNSRALFWAIDLYQKVTPRWMNTVLLVFLQKK
;
A
#
# COMPACT_ATOMS: atom_id res chain seq x y z
N MET A 1 -25.14 0.09 -3.45
CA MET A 1 -25.19 0.32 -4.91
C MET A 1 -23.82 0.17 -5.60
N THR A 2 -22.73 0.74 -5.07
CA THR A 2 -21.39 0.60 -5.67
C THR A 2 -20.89 -0.87 -5.67
N VAL A 3 -21.22 -1.63 -4.63
CA VAL A 3 -20.90 -3.06 -4.51
C VAL A 3 -21.56 -3.87 -5.64
N ASP A 4 -22.79 -3.56 -5.99
CA ASP A 4 -23.53 -4.28 -7.05
C ASP A 4 -22.91 -4.13 -8.43
N VAL A 5 -22.35 -2.94 -8.75
CA VAL A 5 -21.67 -2.72 -10.03
C VAL A 5 -20.40 -3.55 -10.11
N VAL A 6 -19.61 -3.61 -9.05
CA VAL A 6 -18.38 -4.41 -9.02
C VAL A 6 -18.72 -5.90 -9.13
N VAL A 7 -19.61 -6.42 -8.29
CA VAL A 7 -20.00 -7.84 -8.25
C VAL A 7 -20.57 -8.29 -9.61
N SER A 8 -21.42 -7.47 -10.24
CA SER A 8 -21.99 -7.82 -11.56
C SER A 8 -20.95 -7.90 -12.70
N ASN A 9 -19.80 -7.23 -12.52
CA ASN A 9 -18.72 -7.20 -13.53
C ASN A 9 -17.49 -8.02 -13.14
N ARG A 10 -17.48 -8.55 -11.91
CA ARG A 10 -16.45 -9.42 -11.35
C ARG A 10 -17.16 -10.60 -10.66
N PRO A 11 -17.76 -11.54 -11.43
CA PRO A 11 -18.57 -12.65 -10.88
C PRO A 11 -17.77 -13.56 -9.95
N GLU A 12 -16.45 -13.61 -10.10
CA GLU A 12 -15.54 -14.36 -9.22
C GLU A 12 -15.58 -13.87 -7.75
N ILE A 13 -16.06 -12.66 -7.48
CA ILE A 13 -16.24 -12.15 -6.11
C ILE A 13 -17.25 -13.03 -5.33
N ALA A 14 -18.18 -13.68 -5.99
CA ALA A 14 -19.11 -14.64 -5.35
C ALA A 14 -18.35 -15.82 -4.70
N ALA A 15 -17.16 -16.15 -5.20
CA ALA A 15 -16.29 -17.18 -4.65
C ALA A 15 -15.31 -16.59 -3.62
N GLY A 16 -15.79 -16.28 -2.42
CA GLY A 16 -14.95 -15.83 -1.30
C GLY A 16 -14.68 -14.32 -1.24
N GLY A 17 -15.35 -13.51 -2.08
CA GLY A 17 -15.32 -12.04 -2.01
C GLY A 17 -14.07 -11.36 -2.57
N ILE A 18 -13.25 -12.07 -3.35
CA ILE A 18 -11.96 -11.58 -3.86
C ILE A 18 -12.05 -11.42 -5.38
N ALA A 19 -11.78 -10.22 -5.89
CA ALA A 19 -11.64 -9.98 -7.31
C ALA A 19 -10.25 -10.45 -7.81
N ARG A 20 -10.18 -10.89 -9.08
CA ARG A 20 -8.91 -11.32 -9.72
C ARG A 20 -7.83 -10.23 -9.74
N ASP A 21 -8.24 -8.96 -9.69
CA ASP A 21 -7.42 -7.76 -9.70
C ASP A 21 -7.31 -7.09 -8.30
N ASP A 22 -7.52 -7.88 -7.24
CA ASP A 22 -7.40 -7.44 -5.86
C ASP A 22 -5.93 -7.27 -5.44
N THR A 23 -5.44 -6.04 -5.47
CA THR A 23 -4.06 -5.70 -5.12
C THR A 23 -3.74 -5.90 -3.63
N SER A 24 -4.75 -5.80 -2.75
CA SER A 24 -4.58 -6.04 -1.32
C SER A 24 -4.28 -7.52 -1.06
N THR A 25 -5.12 -8.40 -1.60
CA THR A 25 -4.91 -9.85 -1.51
C THR A 25 -3.57 -10.25 -2.14
N ALA A 26 -3.26 -9.73 -3.34
CA ALA A 26 -1.99 -10.01 -4.00
C ALA A 26 -0.76 -9.58 -3.19
N PHE A 27 -0.86 -8.49 -2.43
CA PHE A 27 0.18 -7.98 -1.55
C PHE A 27 0.34 -8.85 -0.30
N TYR A 28 -0.74 -9.05 0.45
CA TYR A 28 -0.68 -9.75 1.73
C TYR A 28 -0.43 -11.26 1.62
N ILE A 29 -0.84 -11.91 0.52
CA ILE A 29 -0.43 -13.31 0.24
C ILE A 29 1.10 -13.43 0.20
N ARG A 30 1.79 -12.48 -0.46
CA ARG A 30 3.26 -12.50 -0.55
C ARG A 30 3.91 -12.18 0.77
N ILE A 31 3.37 -11.24 1.54
CA ILE A 31 3.86 -10.97 2.91
C ILE A 31 3.73 -12.24 3.76
N ASN A 32 2.56 -12.91 3.75
CA ASN A 32 2.37 -14.15 4.51
C ASN A 32 3.30 -15.29 4.06
N ALA A 33 3.71 -15.31 2.79
CA ALA A 33 4.67 -16.27 2.27
C ALA A 33 6.14 -15.95 2.65
N LEU A 34 6.43 -14.69 3.04
CA LEU A 34 7.77 -14.22 3.39
C LEU A 34 8.03 -14.21 4.91
N ILE A 35 6.97 -14.21 5.71
CA ILE A 35 7.12 -14.19 7.17
C ILE A 35 7.31 -15.58 7.75
N ASP A 36 7.95 -15.62 8.93
CA ASP A 36 8.12 -16.81 9.77
C ASP A 36 7.74 -16.47 11.21
N PRO A 37 7.23 -17.41 12.02
CA PRO A 37 6.86 -17.17 13.41
C PRO A 37 7.98 -16.60 14.29
N SER A 38 9.24 -16.79 13.91
CA SER A 38 10.42 -16.23 14.61
C SER A 38 10.73 -14.78 14.22
N HIS A 39 10.10 -14.24 13.16
CA HIS A 39 10.41 -12.92 12.61
C HIS A 39 9.94 -11.77 13.50
N THR A 40 10.72 -10.70 13.49
CA THR A 40 10.33 -9.35 13.94
C THR A 40 9.97 -8.52 12.73
N VAL A 41 8.74 -8.04 12.66
CA VAL A 41 8.16 -7.33 11.52
C VAL A 41 7.81 -5.90 11.91
N LEU A 42 8.00 -4.95 10.99
CA LEU A 42 7.57 -3.56 11.14
C LEU A 42 6.46 -3.23 10.17
N ASP A 43 5.35 -2.69 10.68
CA ASP A 43 4.32 -1.96 9.93
C ASP A 43 4.70 -0.48 9.89
N LEU A 44 5.21 -0.01 8.76
CA LEU A 44 5.66 1.36 8.57
C LEU A 44 4.53 2.22 7.98
N GLY A 45 4.02 3.16 8.77
CA GLY A 45 2.82 3.92 8.48
C GLY A 45 1.56 3.15 8.90
N ALA A 46 1.60 2.55 10.10
CA ALA A 46 0.56 1.63 10.58
C ALA A 46 -0.77 2.33 10.91
N GLY A 47 -0.76 3.64 11.17
CA GLY A 47 -1.93 4.41 11.56
C GLY A 47 -2.73 3.74 12.69
N ARG A 48 -4.05 3.85 12.63
CA ARG A 48 -4.98 3.24 13.59
C ARG A 48 -5.35 1.77 13.29
N GLY A 49 -4.78 1.16 12.25
CA GLY A 49 -5.14 -0.19 11.81
C GLY A 49 -6.43 -0.25 10.96
N GLY A 50 -6.87 0.90 10.44
CA GLY A 50 -8.14 1.03 9.70
C GLY A 50 -8.20 0.19 8.41
N GLN A 51 -7.07 -0.20 7.84
CA GLN A 51 -7.02 -1.07 6.67
C GLN A 51 -7.64 -2.46 6.89
N LEU A 52 -7.82 -2.88 8.14
CA LEU A 52 -8.50 -4.13 8.50
C LEU A 52 -9.98 -3.95 8.82
N GLU A 53 -10.46 -2.70 8.95
CA GLU A 53 -11.87 -2.41 9.21
C GLU A 53 -12.73 -2.75 7.99
N GLY A 54 -13.93 -3.30 8.20
CA GLY A 54 -14.88 -3.60 7.14
C GLY A 54 -14.44 -4.62 6.09
N GLN A 55 -13.25 -5.21 6.24
CA GLN A 55 -12.75 -6.25 5.34
C GLN A 55 -13.52 -7.55 5.53
N GLN A 56 -13.64 -8.34 4.44
CA GLN A 56 -14.14 -9.70 4.54
C GLN A 56 -13.21 -10.56 5.39
N SER A 57 -13.73 -11.61 6.01
CA SER A 57 -13.03 -12.43 7.01
C SER A 57 -11.66 -12.93 6.53
N TYR A 58 -11.57 -13.48 5.31
CA TYR A 58 -10.31 -14.00 4.78
C TYR A 58 -9.30 -12.87 4.46
N ARG A 59 -9.76 -11.76 3.88
CA ARG A 59 -8.88 -10.62 3.59
C ARG A 59 -8.34 -9.98 4.87
N ARG A 60 -9.17 -9.89 5.92
CA ARG A 60 -8.75 -9.45 7.26
C ARG A 60 -7.72 -10.40 7.85
N GLU A 61 -7.94 -11.71 7.71
CA GLU A 61 -7.02 -12.73 8.19
C GLU A 61 -5.64 -12.66 7.48
N LEU A 62 -5.63 -12.41 6.18
CA LEU A 62 -4.38 -12.17 5.44
C LEU A 62 -3.64 -10.93 5.94
N GLY A 63 -4.33 -9.83 6.17
CA GLY A 63 -3.74 -8.57 6.63
C GLY A 63 -3.33 -8.56 8.10
N ARG A 64 -3.92 -9.42 8.94
CA ARG A 64 -3.57 -9.53 10.35
C ARG A 64 -2.29 -10.34 10.51
N LEU A 65 -1.17 -9.66 10.82
CA LEU A 65 0.12 -10.31 11.04
C LEU A 65 0.43 -10.52 12.54
N LYS A 66 -0.23 -9.77 13.43
CA LYS A 66 -0.12 -9.98 14.89
C LYS A 66 -0.52 -11.41 15.26
N GLY A 67 0.35 -12.09 15.99
CA GLY A 67 0.19 -13.49 16.35
C GLY A 67 0.71 -14.49 15.30
N LYS A 68 1.08 -14.04 14.09
CA LYS A 68 1.74 -14.88 13.07
C LYS A 68 3.26 -14.76 13.10
N VAL A 69 3.77 -13.75 13.76
CA VAL A 69 5.20 -13.43 13.89
C VAL A 69 5.55 -13.25 15.37
N ARG A 70 6.82 -13.31 15.70
CA ARG A 70 7.29 -13.15 17.08
C ARG A 70 6.95 -11.77 17.65
N ARG A 71 7.07 -10.72 16.84
CA ARG A 71 6.77 -9.33 17.20
C ARG A 71 6.34 -8.56 15.96
N LEU A 72 5.22 -7.87 16.05
CA LEU A 72 4.76 -6.90 15.07
C LEU A 72 4.82 -5.50 15.68
N ALA A 73 5.89 -4.77 15.40
CA ALA A 73 6.02 -3.36 15.74
C ALA A 73 5.31 -2.49 14.69
N GLY A 74 4.84 -1.32 15.09
CA GLY A 74 4.31 -0.32 14.17
C GLY A 74 4.90 1.05 14.41
N CYS A 75 4.94 1.89 13.38
CA CYS A 75 5.26 3.30 13.56
C CYS A 75 4.48 4.18 12.58
N ASP A 76 4.16 5.39 13.02
CA ASP A 76 3.48 6.40 12.19
C ASP A 76 3.84 7.81 12.69
N VAL A 77 3.64 8.82 11.85
CA VAL A 77 3.71 10.24 12.26
C VAL A 77 2.47 10.66 13.05
N ASP A 78 1.34 9.96 12.87
CA ASP A 78 0.11 10.18 13.60
C ASP A 78 0.14 9.43 14.94
N PRO A 79 0.01 10.14 16.10
CA PRO A 79 -0.04 9.51 17.42
C PRO A 79 -1.15 8.48 17.61
N VAL A 80 -2.14 8.42 16.72
CA VAL A 80 -3.21 7.41 16.75
C VAL A 80 -2.66 5.98 16.65
N VAL A 81 -1.45 5.81 16.13
CA VAL A 81 -0.75 4.51 16.05
C VAL A 81 -0.62 3.82 17.40
N LEU A 82 -0.49 4.59 18.49
CA LEU A 82 -0.39 4.05 19.86
C LEU A 82 -1.66 3.29 20.30
N SER A 83 -2.78 3.55 19.64
CA SER A 83 -4.05 2.86 19.89
C SER A 83 -4.36 1.73 18.90
N ASN A 84 -3.44 1.39 17.98
CA ASN A 84 -3.66 0.37 16.97
C ASN A 84 -3.64 -1.05 17.60
N PRO A 85 -4.80 -1.75 17.65
CA PRO A 85 -4.90 -3.04 18.32
C PRO A 85 -4.20 -4.19 17.57
N ASN A 86 -3.81 -3.93 16.32
CA ASN A 86 -3.19 -4.93 15.44
C ASN A 86 -1.67 -5.02 15.62
N LEU A 87 -1.08 -4.22 16.53
CA LEU A 87 0.37 -4.18 16.81
C LEU A 87 0.66 -4.75 18.19
N ASP A 88 1.88 -5.24 18.39
CA ASP A 88 2.38 -5.61 19.72
C ASP A 88 2.94 -4.38 20.45
N ASP A 89 3.57 -3.47 19.71
CA ASP A 89 4.05 -2.17 20.19
C ASP A 89 4.04 -1.14 19.05
N ALA A 90 4.05 0.14 19.41
CA ALA A 90 4.00 1.23 18.45
C ALA A 90 4.86 2.42 18.88
N GLU A 91 5.43 3.13 17.89
CA GLU A 91 6.23 4.35 18.07
C GLU A 91 5.70 5.49 17.21
N VAL A 92 5.68 6.69 17.76
CA VAL A 92 5.36 7.91 17.02
C VAL A 92 6.62 8.47 16.38
N LEU A 93 6.61 8.68 15.06
CA LEU A 93 7.73 9.26 14.35
C LEU A 93 7.78 10.78 14.53
N ASP A 94 8.95 11.31 14.81
CA ASP A 94 9.20 12.75 15.05
C ASP A 94 9.26 13.59 13.76
N GLY A 95 9.09 12.98 12.60
CA GLY A 95 9.18 13.64 11.30
C GLY A 95 10.62 13.90 10.80
N SER A 96 11.65 13.54 11.54
CA SER A 96 13.06 13.66 11.11
C SER A 96 13.43 12.76 9.95
N GLY A 97 12.60 11.73 9.68
CA GLY A 97 12.85 10.68 8.70
C GLY A 97 13.69 9.52 9.25
N LYS A 98 14.14 9.61 10.52
CA LYS A 98 14.87 8.54 11.20
C LYS A 98 13.88 7.59 11.90
N LEU A 99 14.09 6.28 11.74
CA LEU A 99 13.30 5.28 12.43
C LEU A 99 13.86 5.02 13.85
N PRO A 100 13.02 5.00 14.91
CA PRO A 100 13.47 4.88 16.31
C PRO A 100 13.84 3.42 16.68
N TYR A 101 14.49 2.73 15.78
CA TYR A 101 14.90 1.34 15.97
C TYR A 101 16.39 1.15 15.68
N PRO A 102 17.07 0.23 16.38
CA PRO A 102 18.47 -0.14 16.12
C PRO A 102 18.69 -0.72 14.73
N ASP A 103 19.95 -0.73 14.29
CA ASP A 103 20.36 -1.37 13.03
C ASP A 103 20.02 -2.87 13.04
N GLY A 104 19.58 -3.40 11.91
CA GLY A 104 19.33 -4.82 11.74
C GLY A 104 18.27 -5.41 12.70
N THR A 105 17.23 -4.64 13.05
CA THR A 105 16.18 -5.08 13.96
C THR A 105 15.16 -6.00 13.28
N PHE A 106 14.77 -5.69 12.05
CA PHE A 106 13.62 -6.32 11.40
C PHE A 106 13.99 -7.35 10.35
N ASP A 107 13.24 -8.44 10.32
CA ASP A 107 13.31 -9.47 9.28
C ASP A 107 12.48 -9.06 8.06
N LEU A 108 11.38 -8.34 8.28
CA LEU A 108 10.54 -7.78 7.23
C LEU A 108 9.97 -6.42 7.67
N ILE A 109 9.95 -5.48 6.73
CA ILE A 109 9.26 -4.19 6.87
C ILE A 109 8.20 -4.15 5.77
N TYR A 110 6.95 -3.83 6.12
CA TYR A 110 5.94 -3.55 5.12
C TYR A 110 5.31 -2.17 5.29
N SER A 111 4.81 -1.63 4.19
CA SER A 111 4.22 -0.29 4.14
C SER A 111 3.09 -0.27 3.11
N ASP A 112 1.89 0.11 3.55
CA ASP A 112 0.69 0.05 2.72
C ASP A 112 0.05 1.43 2.56
N TRP A 113 0.15 2.02 1.34
CA TRP A 113 -0.33 3.37 1.02
C TRP A 113 0.36 4.50 1.82
N VAL A 114 1.69 4.43 1.96
CA VAL A 114 2.49 5.41 2.72
C VAL A 114 3.58 6.05 1.86
N ILE A 115 4.29 5.26 1.04
CA ILE A 115 5.49 5.74 0.34
C ILE A 115 5.22 6.81 -0.72
N GLU A 116 3.97 7.06 -1.09
CA GLU A 116 3.54 8.18 -1.93
C GLU A 116 3.66 9.55 -1.25
N HIS A 117 3.77 9.58 0.08
CA HIS A 117 3.88 10.79 0.89
C HIS A 117 5.33 11.22 1.15
N LEU A 118 6.31 10.37 0.85
CA LEU A 118 7.72 10.58 1.17
C LEU A 118 8.32 11.82 0.51
N HIS A 119 9.08 12.58 1.33
CA HIS A 119 9.84 13.75 0.88
C HIS A 119 11.17 13.39 0.28
N ASP A 120 11.93 12.51 0.93
CA ASP A 120 13.27 12.10 0.51
C ASP A 120 13.37 10.59 0.33
N PRO A 121 13.27 10.10 -0.93
CA PRO A 121 13.40 8.69 -1.24
C PRO A 121 14.76 8.07 -0.88
N ALA A 122 15.84 8.86 -0.95
CA ALA A 122 17.18 8.35 -0.69
C ALA A 122 17.42 8.17 0.82
N ALA A 123 17.04 9.16 1.64
CA ALA A 123 17.09 9.05 3.08
C ALA A 123 16.20 7.92 3.59
N PHE A 124 14.99 7.80 3.04
CA PHE A 124 14.08 6.70 3.36
C PHE A 124 14.69 5.32 3.06
N ALA A 125 15.26 5.15 1.86
CA ALA A 125 15.88 3.88 1.47
C ALA A 125 17.08 3.52 2.36
N ALA A 126 17.86 4.52 2.78
CA ALA A 126 18.98 4.35 3.71
C ALA A 126 18.48 3.88 5.10
N GLU A 127 17.41 4.50 5.64
CA GLU A 127 16.81 4.11 6.93
C GLU A 127 16.20 2.71 6.90
N VAL A 128 15.42 2.39 5.85
CA VAL A 128 14.89 1.04 5.65
C VAL A 128 16.04 0.03 5.62
N ARG A 129 17.12 0.34 4.88
CA ARG A 129 18.29 -0.54 4.83
C ARG A 129 18.99 -0.67 6.17
N ARG A 130 19.08 0.40 6.96
CA ARG A 130 19.72 0.39 8.27
C ARG A 130 19.01 -0.54 9.24
N VAL A 131 17.69 -0.40 9.39
CA VAL A 131 16.93 -1.17 10.38
C VAL A 131 16.58 -2.58 9.94
N LEU A 132 16.74 -2.90 8.64
CA LEU A 132 16.50 -4.23 8.10
C LEU A 132 17.72 -5.13 8.28
N LYS A 133 17.53 -6.37 8.67
CA LYS A 133 18.59 -7.40 8.72
C LYS A 133 19.12 -7.74 7.32
N PRO A 134 20.34 -8.23 7.15
CA PRO A 134 20.77 -8.87 5.90
C PRO A 134 19.81 -10.01 5.53
N GLY A 135 19.44 -10.12 4.25
CA GLY A 135 18.44 -11.08 3.78
C GLY A 135 16.99 -10.69 4.05
N GLY A 136 16.74 -9.67 4.86
CA GLY A 136 15.39 -9.18 5.18
C GLY A 136 14.68 -8.49 4.01
N TRP A 137 13.35 -8.39 4.09
CA TRP A 137 12.50 -7.87 3.02
C TRP A 137 11.89 -6.50 3.36
N PHE A 138 11.92 -5.59 2.39
CA PHE A 138 11.06 -4.41 2.36
C PHE A 138 9.94 -4.62 1.33
N CYS A 139 8.70 -4.56 1.79
CA CYS A 139 7.51 -4.73 0.97
C CYS A 139 6.65 -3.47 1.02
N ALA A 140 6.20 -2.96 -0.14
CA ALA A 140 5.28 -1.83 -0.13
C ALA A 140 4.21 -1.96 -1.22
N ARG A 141 3.00 -1.45 -0.93
CA ARG A 141 1.95 -1.23 -1.89
C ARG A 141 1.67 0.26 -1.98
N THR A 142 1.66 0.80 -3.20
CA THR A 142 1.52 2.24 -3.40
C THR A 142 0.90 2.54 -4.76
N PRO A 143 0.21 3.69 -4.96
CA PRO A 143 -0.30 4.06 -6.27
C PRO A 143 0.85 4.30 -7.24
N ASN A 144 0.67 3.88 -8.49
CA ASN A 144 1.59 4.25 -9.55
C ASN A 144 1.32 5.68 -10.02
N LYS A 145 2.35 6.49 -10.09
CA LYS A 145 2.30 7.88 -10.56
C LYS A 145 1.64 8.04 -11.96
N TRP A 146 1.76 7.00 -12.80
CA TRP A 146 1.23 6.98 -14.16
C TRP A 146 -0.11 6.25 -14.28
N GLY A 147 -0.64 5.71 -13.19
CA GLY A 147 -1.97 5.12 -13.16
C GLY A 147 -3.06 6.20 -13.29
N TYR A 148 -4.22 5.84 -13.84
CA TYR A 148 -5.31 6.79 -14.11
C TYR A 148 -5.78 7.54 -12.86
N ILE A 149 -5.73 6.92 -11.68
CA ILE A 149 -6.11 7.55 -10.41
C ILE A 149 -5.17 8.71 -10.08
N ALA A 150 -3.86 8.47 -10.16
CA ALA A 150 -2.86 9.48 -9.87
C ALA A 150 -2.83 10.60 -10.94
N LEU A 151 -3.06 10.25 -12.19
CA LEU A 151 -3.20 11.22 -13.28
C LEU A 151 -4.47 12.07 -13.09
N GLY A 152 -5.61 11.44 -12.82
CA GLY A 152 -6.88 12.12 -12.55
C GLY A 152 -6.80 13.07 -11.36
N ALA A 153 -6.22 12.63 -10.25
CA ALA A 153 -6.05 13.47 -9.05
C ALA A 153 -5.19 14.72 -9.32
N ARG A 154 -4.22 14.66 -10.23
CA ARG A 154 -3.36 15.79 -10.61
C ARG A 154 -4.03 16.77 -11.57
N MET A 155 -5.10 16.37 -12.25
CA MET A 155 -5.87 17.20 -13.15
C MET A 155 -7.01 17.96 -12.42
N VAL A 156 -7.37 17.52 -11.21
CA VAL A 156 -8.42 18.15 -10.41
C VAL A 156 -7.81 19.28 -9.59
N PRO A 157 -8.30 20.53 -9.72
CA PRO A 157 -7.89 21.63 -8.85
C PRO A 157 -8.20 21.34 -7.39
N GLU A 158 -7.29 21.68 -6.46
CA GLU A 158 -7.40 21.40 -5.02
C GLU A 158 -8.77 21.82 -4.43
N ARG A 159 -9.30 22.98 -4.86
CA ARG A 159 -10.61 23.50 -4.44
C ARG A 159 -11.82 22.60 -4.81
N LEU A 160 -11.65 21.69 -5.77
CA LEU A 160 -12.71 20.78 -6.23
C LEU A 160 -12.44 19.34 -5.82
N GLU A 161 -11.25 19.05 -5.29
CA GLU A 161 -10.81 17.69 -4.98
C GLU A 161 -11.76 16.99 -4.00
N ALA A 162 -12.11 17.64 -2.89
CA ALA A 162 -13.00 17.09 -1.89
C ALA A 162 -14.39 16.74 -2.46
N SER A 163 -15.00 17.67 -3.19
CA SER A 163 -16.34 17.49 -3.77
C SER A 163 -16.38 16.39 -4.83
N ILE A 164 -15.34 16.29 -5.66
CA ILE A 164 -15.23 15.25 -6.68
C ILE A 164 -14.97 13.89 -6.05
N LEU A 165 -14.08 13.83 -5.07
CA LEU A 165 -13.75 12.59 -4.36
C LEU A 165 -14.96 12.04 -3.60
N HIS A 166 -15.73 12.87 -2.88
CA HIS A 166 -16.97 12.43 -2.23
C HIS A 166 -17.99 11.86 -3.21
N ARG A 167 -18.09 12.43 -4.41
CA ARG A 167 -18.99 11.95 -5.46
C ARG A 167 -18.54 10.60 -6.06
N LEU A 168 -17.25 10.44 -6.26
CA LEU A 168 -16.68 9.25 -6.92
C LEU A 168 -16.37 8.12 -5.92
N GLN A 169 -16.19 8.44 -4.65
CA GLN A 169 -15.88 7.48 -3.58
C GLN A 169 -16.63 7.83 -2.29
N PRO A 170 -17.96 7.53 -2.21
CA PRO A 170 -18.81 7.89 -1.07
C PRO A 170 -18.51 7.08 0.18
N GLY A 171 -17.47 6.93 0.72
CA GLY A 171 -17.11 6.15 1.94
C GLY A 171 -15.72 6.48 2.44
N ARG A 172 -15.04 7.41 1.75
CA ARG A 172 -13.72 7.87 2.16
C ARG A 172 -13.80 8.78 3.39
N GLN A 173 -12.92 8.56 4.36
CA GLN A 173 -12.81 9.41 5.54
C GLN A 173 -11.74 10.50 5.29
N ASP A 174 -12.11 11.77 5.48
CA ASP A 174 -11.23 12.93 5.19
C ASP A 174 -10.01 13.00 6.10
N ARG A 175 -10.07 12.40 7.30
CA ARG A 175 -8.97 12.40 8.28
C ARG A 175 -7.73 11.60 7.85
N ASP A 176 -7.84 10.72 6.83
CA ASP A 176 -6.75 9.87 6.36
C ASP A 176 -6.07 10.45 5.10
N VAL A 177 -6.19 11.78 4.88
CA VAL A 177 -5.67 12.45 3.66
C VAL A 177 -4.38 13.21 3.96
N PHE A 178 -3.25 12.67 3.54
CA PHE A 178 -1.95 13.34 3.58
C PHE A 178 -1.53 13.86 2.19
N PRO A 179 -0.71 14.93 2.10
CA PRO A 179 -0.20 15.42 0.82
C PRO A 179 0.60 14.35 0.06
N LYS A 180 0.24 14.09 -1.19
CA LYS A 180 0.90 13.09 -2.04
C LYS A 180 2.04 13.74 -2.82
N ARG A 181 3.23 13.14 -2.76
CA ARG A 181 4.46 13.62 -3.43
C ARG A 181 4.82 12.81 -4.68
N TYR A 182 4.44 11.53 -4.70
CA TYR A 182 4.71 10.60 -5.81
C TYR A 182 6.19 10.51 -6.23
N ARG A 183 7.14 10.59 -5.28
CA ARG A 183 8.58 10.56 -5.58
C ARG A 183 9.13 9.14 -5.77
N LEU A 184 8.54 8.13 -5.11
CA LEU A 184 8.87 6.70 -5.24
C LEU A 184 7.87 5.88 -6.06
N ASN A 185 6.92 6.50 -6.71
CA ASN A 185 5.73 5.87 -7.27
C ASN A 185 5.87 5.46 -8.75
N THR A 186 7.06 4.98 -9.13
CA THR A 186 7.32 4.28 -10.40
C THR A 186 8.37 3.20 -10.18
N LEU A 187 8.34 2.10 -10.95
CA LEU A 187 9.37 1.06 -10.88
C LEU A 187 10.78 1.61 -11.13
N GLY A 188 10.89 2.61 -12.01
CA GLY A 188 12.18 3.28 -12.25
C GLY A 188 12.67 4.10 -11.04
N ALA A 189 11.77 4.76 -10.30
CA ALA A 189 12.14 5.49 -9.08
C ALA A 189 12.55 4.51 -7.96
N ILE A 190 11.83 3.41 -7.80
CA ILE A 190 12.19 2.33 -6.87
C ILE A 190 13.58 1.79 -7.19
N LYS A 191 13.87 1.46 -8.45
CA LYS A 191 15.18 0.94 -8.85
C LYS A 191 16.32 1.93 -8.59
N ARG A 192 16.08 3.24 -8.71
CA ARG A 192 17.10 4.26 -8.39
C ARG A 192 17.36 4.39 -6.90
N ALA A 193 16.30 4.40 -6.07
CA ALA A 193 16.42 4.54 -4.62
C ALA A 193 16.98 3.25 -3.96
N PHE A 194 16.69 2.08 -4.55
CA PHE A 194 17.10 0.76 -4.07
C PHE A 194 17.95 0.06 -5.15
N PRO A 195 19.24 0.42 -5.27
CA PRO A 195 20.11 -0.07 -6.35
C PRO A 195 20.37 -1.58 -6.24
N THR A 196 20.51 -2.22 -7.38
CA THR A 196 20.72 -3.68 -7.49
C THR A 196 22.03 -4.18 -6.87
N SER A 197 23.00 -3.30 -6.64
CA SER A 197 24.20 -3.61 -5.86
C SER A 197 23.90 -3.97 -4.39
N GLN A 198 22.83 -3.44 -3.83
CA GLN A 198 22.43 -3.61 -2.42
C GLN A 198 21.13 -4.39 -2.24
N TRP A 199 20.32 -4.54 -3.31
CA TRP A 199 18.98 -5.11 -3.24
C TRP A 199 18.71 -6.10 -4.38
N VAL A 200 18.02 -7.17 -4.07
CA VAL A 200 17.29 -7.97 -5.05
C VAL A 200 15.92 -7.36 -5.21
N ASN A 201 15.52 -7.06 -6.45
CA ASN A 201 14.26 -6.38 -6.73
C ASN A 201 13.29 -7.31 -7.48
N ALA A 202 12.21 -7.71 -6.79
CA ALA A 202 11.11 -8.50 -7.31
C ALA A 202 9.81 -7.68 -7.48
N SER A 203 9.92 -6.35 -7.55
CA SER A 203 8.77 -5.44 -7.66
C SER A 203 8.12 -5.49 -9.04
N PHE A 204 6.81 -5.32 -9.07
CA PHE A 204 6.02 -5.26 -10.29
C PHE A 204 4.82 -4.31 -10.14
N SER A 205 4.14 -4.04 -11.25
CA SER A 205 2.90 -3.27 -11.26
C SER A 205 1.73 -4.14 -11.69
N MET A 206 0.54 -3.85 -11.15
CA MET A 206 -0.71 -4.45 -11.59
C MET A 206 -1.86 -3.44 -11.55
N ASN A 207 -2.91 -3.71 -12.30
CA ASN A 207 -4.14 -2.94 -12.18
C ASN A 207 -4.93 -3.43 -10.96
N ALA A 208 -5.54 -2.47 -10.27
CA ALA A 208 -6.54 -2.76 -9.25
C ALA A 208 -7.94 -2.82 -9.89
N THR A 209 -8.89 -3.44 -9.21
CA THR A 209 -10.31 -3.33 -9.56
C THR A 209 -10.66 -1.86 -9.79
N PRO A 210 -11.39 -1.52 -10.88
CA PRO A 210 -11.77 -0.14 -11.17
C PRO A 210 -12.35 0.57 -9.95
N ALA A 211 -11.86 1.76 -9.67
CA ALA A 211 -12.31 2.63 -8.59
C ALA A 211 -12.67 4.02 -9.12
N TYR A 212 -13.30 4.87 -8.32
CA TYR A 212 -13.71 6.23 -8.69
C TYR A 212 -14.69 6.31 -9.86
N PHE A 213 -15.54 5.29 -10.02
CA PHE A 213 -16.60 5.26 -11.03
C PHE A 213 -17.97 5.71 -10.47
N GLY A 214 -18.06 6.06 -9.18
CA GLY A 214 -19.33 6.31 -8.51
C GLY A 214 -20.26 5.10 -8.61
N ASN A 215 -21.49 5.31 -9.08
CA ASN A 215 -22.45 4.22 -9.35
C ASN A 215 -22.64 3.98 -10.87
N SER A 216 -21.76 4.51 -11.72
CA SER A 216 -21.88 4.42 -13.18
C SER A 216 -21.28 3.15 -13.74
N ARG A 217 -22.13 2.24 -14.24
CA ARG A 217 -21.68 1.04 -14.98
C ARG A 217 -20.89 1.38 -16.23
N ALA A 218 -21.30 2.43 -16.94
CA ALA A 218 -20.59 2.87 -18.16
C ALA A 218 -19.17 3.35 -17.84
N LEU A 219 -19.00 4.11 -16.74
CA LEU A 219 -17.67 4.57 -16.31
C LEU A 219 -16.81 3.40 -15.81
N PHE A 220 -17.40 2.43 -15.09
CA PHE A 220 -16.70 1.21 -14.70
C PHE A 220 -16.12 0.49 -15.93
N TRP A 221 -16.93 0.27 -16.97
CA TRP A 221 -16.51 -0.39 -18.21
C TRP A 221 -15.46 0.42 -18.97
N ALA A 222 -15.58 1.75 -19.00
CA ALA A 222 -14.60 2.61 -19.65
C ALA A 222 -13.23 2.51 -18.95
N ILE A 223 -13.20 2.50 -17.61
CA ILE A 223 -11.98 2.32 -16.82
C ILE A 223 -11.40 0.91 -17.02
N ASP A 224 -12.24 -0.13 -16.98
CA ASP A 224 -11.80 -1.51 -17.16
C ASP A 224 -11.18 -1.72 -18.57
N LEU A 225 -11.80 -1.15 -19.61
CA LEU A 225 -11.26 -1.17 -20.96
C LEU A 225 -9.95 -0.39 -21.06
N TYR A 226 -9.90 0.81 -20.47
CA TYR A 226 -8.66 1.61 -20.40
C TYR A 226 -7.52 0.82 -19.77
N GLN A 227 -7.76 0.14 -18.65
CA GLN A 227 -6.76 -0.69 -17.98
C GLN A 227 -6.29 -1.88 -18.83
N LYS A 228 -7.14 -2.42 -19.70
CA LYS A 228 -6.80 -3.54 -20.59
C LYS A 228 -5.92 -3.13 -21.78
N VAL A 229 -6.11 -1.90 -22.27
CA VAL A 229 -5.39 -1.42 -23.47
C VAL A 229 -4.14 -0.61 -23.14
N THR A 230 -4.01 -0.13 -21.91
CA THR A 230 -2.83 0.66 -21.50
C THR A 230 -1.62 -0.24 -21.22
N PRO A 231 -0.40 0.24 -21.49
CA PRO A 231 0.82 -0.52 -21.25
C PRO A 231 1.07 -0.72 -19.76
N ARG A 232 1.77 -1.78 -19.39
CA ARG A 232 2.01 -2.19 -18.00
C ARG A 232 2.64 -1.10 -17.10
N TRP A 233 3.41 -0.17 -17.65
CA TRP A 233 3.98 0.93 -16.87
C TRP A 233 2.94 1.96 -16.39
N MET A 234 1.72 1.91 -16.96
CA MET A 234 0.55 2.69 -16.53
C MET A 234 -0.39 1.92 -15.60
N ASN A 235 -0.09 0.71 -15.22
CA ASN A 235 -0.86 -0.01 -14.22
C ASN A 235 -1.07 0.84 -12.97
N THR A 236 -2.19 0.69 -12.29
CA THR A 236 -2.63 1.60 -11.22
C THR A 236 -1.84 1.51 -9.93
N VAL A 237 -1.28 0.34 -9.61
CA VAL A 237 -0.62 0.05 -8.34
C VAL A 237 0.75 -0.57 -8.56
N LEU A 238 1.71 -0.18 -7.74
CA LEU A 238 3.00 -0.83 -7.60
C LEU A 238 2.96 -1.76 -6.38
N LEU A 239 3.41 -2.98 -6.57
CA LEU A 239 3.74 -3.94 -5.53
C LEU A 239 5.26 -4.05 -5.46
N VAL A 240 5.83 -3.51 -4.41
CA VAL A 240 7.28 -3.40 -4.19
C VAL A 240 7.71 -4.54 -3.29
N PHE A 241 8.71 -5.30 -3.73
CA PHE A 241 9.33 -6.38 -2.97
C PHE A 241 10.84 -6.31 -3.18
N LEU A 242 11.56 -5.94 -2.13
CA LEU A 242 12.99 -5.69 -2.15
C LEU A 242 13.66 -6.49 -1.05
N GLN A 243 14.61 -7.36 -1.38
CA GLN A 243 15.40 -8.09 -0.40
C GLN A 243 16.77 -7.44 -0.23
N LYS A 244 17.15 -7.15 1.01
CA LYS A 244 18.48 -6.61 1.34
C LYS A 244 19.53 -7.69 1.14
N LYS A 245 20.57 -7.37 0.39
CA LYS A 245 21.77 -8.21 0.22
C LYS A 245 22.69 -8.14 1.43
#